data_2d92546ec3be4a4c41aecede9e8bf64a
#
_entry.id   2d92546ec3be4a4c41aecede9e8bf64a
#
_cell.length_a   1.000
_cell.length_b   1.000
_cell.length_c   1.000
_cell.angle_alpha   90.00
_cell.angle_beta   90.00
_cell.angle_gamma   90.00
#
_symmetry.space_group_name_H-M   'P 1'
#
loop_
_entity.id
_entity.type
_entity.pdbx_description
1 polymer ?
#
loop_
_entity_poly.entity_id
_entity_poly.type
_entity_poly.pdbx_seq_one_letter_code
_entity_poly.pdbx_strand_id
1 'polypeptide(L)'
;LLLPIIMEFNAPAALDKYVEIAKAMNVYSTDMTKEKAAEAAVEAVKTLSLRVNIPQHLSDLGIQESDLDRLATAAFADVCTPGNPREVTKEIILDLYKKAL
;
A
#
# COMPACT_ATOMS: atom_id res chain seq x y z
N LEU A 1 -5.81 -3.72 5.51
CA LEU A 1 -6.55 -2.78 4.69
C LEU A 1 -5.60 -1.88 3.90
N LEU A 2 -4.85 -0.99 4.56
CA LEU A 2 -4.03 0.02 3.86
C LEU A 2 -2.77 -0.54 3.20
N LEU A 3 -2.22 -1.66 3.66
CA LEU A 3 -0.93 -2.18 3.21
C LEU A 3 -0.83 -2.35 1.69
N PRO A 4 -1.79 -2.99 0.99
CA PRO A 4 -1.67 -3.15 -0.47
C PRO A 4 -1.62 -1.81 -1.22
N ILE A 5 -2.39 -0.83 -0.77
CA ILE A 5 -2.45 0.51 -1.39
C ILE A 5 -1.11 1.24 -1.22
N ILE A 6 -0.53 1.19 -0.02
CA ILE A 6 0.77 1.80 0.25
C ILE A 6 1.90 1.06 -0.47
N MET A 7 1.83 -0.27 -0.56
CA MET A 7 2.78 -1.06 -1.34
C MET A 7 2.75 -0.66 -2.82
N GLU A 8 1.56 -0.54 -3.41
CA GLU A 8 1.41 -0.12 -4.81
C GLU A 8 2.03 1.27 -5.04
N PHE A 9 1.77 2.21 -4.14
CA PHE A 9 2.35 3.55 -4.19
C PHE A 9 3.88 3.52 -4.11
N ASN A 10 4.45 2.71 -3.22
CA ASN A 10 5.88 2.64 -2.96
C ASN A 10 6.67 1.81 -3.99
N ALA A 11 6.01 0.92 -4.72
CA ALA A 11 6.68 -0.03 -5.61
C ALA A 11 7.69 0.61 -6.57
N PRO A 12 7.41 1.73 -7.27
CA PRO A 12 8.38 2.35 -8.18
C PRO A 12 9.68 2.78 -7.51
N ALA A 13 9.66 3.08 -6.22
CA ALA A 13 10.83 3.52 -5.46
C ALA A 13 11.64 2.36 -4.83
N ALA A 14 11.14 1.12 -4.90
CA ALA A 14 11.71 -0.01 -4.19
C ALA A 14 11.59 -1.35 -4.96
N LEU A 15 11.67 -1.32 -6.29
CA LEU A 15 11.41 -2.49 -7.16
C LEU A 15 12.22 -3.73 -6.75
N ASP A 16 13.52 -3.59 -6.44
CA ASP A 16 14.35 -4.74 -6.05
C ASP A 16 13.85 -5.42 -4.77
N LYS A 17 13.38 -4.64 -3.80
CA LYS A 17 12.79 -5.17 -2.56
C LYS A 17 11.47 -5.89 -2.84
N TYR A 18 10.66 -5.38 -3.76
CA TYR A 18 9.41 -6.03 -4.14
C TYR A 18 9.63 -7.34 -4.91
N VAL A 19 10.70 -7.44 -5.70
CA VAL A 19 11.12 -8.72 -6.29
C VAL A 19 11.37 -9.77 -5.20
N GLU A 20 12.06 -9.39 -4.12
CA GLU A 20 12.31 -10.31 -3.00
C GLU A 20 11.01 -10.67 -2.25
N ILE A 21 10.08 -9.73 -2.12
CA ILE A 21 8.75 -10.02 -1.57
C ILE A 21 7.99 -11.01 -2.46
N ALA A 22 8.00 -10.81 -3.78
CA ALA A 22 7.37 -11.72 -4.73
C ALA A 22 7.94 -13.14 -4.62
N LYS A 23 9.26 -13.27 -4.47
CA LYS A 23 9.91 -14.57 -4.22
C LYS A 23 9.44 -15.20 -2.91
N ALA A 24 9.43 -14.44 -1.82
CA ALA A 24 8.99 -14.91 -0.51
C ALA A 24 7.51 -15.35 -0.50
N MET A 25 6.67 -14.71 -1.32
CA MET A 25 5.24 -15.02 -1.47
C MET A 25 4.97 -16.12 -2.51
N ASN A 26 6.01 -16.69 -3.14
CA ASN A 26 5.91 -17.70 -4.20
C ASN A 26 5.12 -17.25 -5.45
N VAL A 27 5.24 -15.98 -5.80
CA VAL A 27 4.57 -15.41 -6.99
C VAL A 27 5.57 -14.85 -8.01
N TYR A 28 6.87 -15.09 -7.80
CA TYR A 28 7.93 -14.66 -8.71
C TYR A 28 8.20 -15.71 -9.78
N SER A 29 8.51 -15.25 -10.99
CA SER A 29 9.02 -16.07 -12.09
C SER A 29 10.18 -15.33 -12.76
N THR A 30 11.22 -16.07 -13.21
CA THR A 30 12.45 -15.51 -13.78
C THR A 30 12.23 -14.76 -15.10
N ASP A 31 11.10 -14.96 -15.78
CA ASP A 31 10.71 -14.26 -17.01
C ASP A 31 9.98 -12.93 -16.73
N MET A 32 9.69 -12.62 -15.48
CA MET A 32 9.06 -11.36 -15.09
C MET A 32 10.05 -10.20 -15.11
N THR A 33 9.58 -9.02 -15.54
CA THR A 33 10.24 -7.76 -15.24
C THR A 33 10.13 -7.44 -13.75
N LYS A 34 10.97 -6.53 -13.24
CA LYS A 34 10.87 -6.08 -11.84
C LYS A 34 9.53 -5.46 -11.53
N GLU A 35 8.96 -4.70 -12.49
CA GLU A 35 7.64 -4.08 -12.39
C GLU A 35 6.54 -5.14 -12.25
N LYS A 36 6.58 -6.19 -13.06
CA LYS A 36 5.63 -7.31 -12.99
C LYS A 36 5.77 -8.10 -11.69
N ALA A 37 6.98 -8.30 -11.21
CA ALA A 37 7.22 -8.93 -9.91
C ALA A 37 6.64 -8.07 -8.77
N ALA A 38 6.79 -6.74 -8.83
CA ALA A 38 6.21 -5.83 -7.86
C ALA A 38 4.67 -5.89 -7.88
N GLU A 39 4.04 -5.87 -9.05
CA GLU A 39 2.59 -6.04 -9.19
C GLU A 39 2.13 -7.37 -8.57
N ALA A 40 2.84 -8.47 -8.85
CA ALA A 40 2.54 -9.79 -8.30
C ALA A 40 2.66 -9.81 -6.76
N ALA A 41 3.66 -9.14 -6.20
CA ALA A 41 3.82 -9.02 -4.74
C ALA A 41 2.66 -8.28 -4.10
N VAL A 42 2.25 -7.14 -4.68
CA VAL A 42 1.10 -6.36 -4.19
C VAL A 42 -0.19 -7.18 -4.25
N GLU A 43 -0.44 -7.84 -5.37
CA GLU A 43 -1.64 -8.68 -5.55
C GLU A 43 -1.66 -9.87 -4.59
N ALA A 44 -0.50 -10.48 -4.31
CA ALA A 44 -0.38 -11.55 -3.33
C ALA A 44 -0.76 -11.09 -1.90
N VAL A 45 -0.30 -9.90 -1.49
CA VAL A 45 -0.66 -9.32 -0.19
C VAL A 45 -2.15 -8.98 -0.13
N LYS A 46 -2.70 -8.43 -1.20
CA LYS A 46 -4.14 -8.15 -1.32
C LYS A 46 -4.98 -9.42 -1.20
N THR A 47 -4.61 -10.46 -1.93
CA THR A 47 -5.26 -11.77 -1.85
C THR A 47 -5.18 -12.35 -0.43
N LEU A 48 -4.02 -12.26 0.22
CA LEU A 48 -3.86 -12.71 1.59
C LEU A 48 -4.79 -11.94 2.54
N SER A 49 -4.89 -10.61 2.38
CA SER A 49 -5.77 -9.80 3.22
C SER A 49 -7.24 -10.20 3.10
N LEU A 50 -7.69 -10.55 1.89
CA LEU A 50 -9.03 -11.09 1.66
C LEU A 50 -9.23 -12.45 2.34
N ARG A 51 -8.26 -13.36 2.22
CA ARG A 51 -8.33 -14.70 2.80
C ARG A 51 -8.42 -14.71 4.33
N VAL A 52 -7.81 -13.71 4.99
CA VAL A 52 -7.86 -13.57 6.45
C VAL A 52 -8.93 -12.56 6.91
N ASN A 53 -9.85 -12.22 6.02
CA ASN A 53 -11.01 -11.37 6.31
C ASN A 53 -10.66 -9.96 6.82
N ILE A 54 -9.58 -9.37 6.32
CA ILE A 54 -9.29 -7.95 6.57
C ILE A 54 -10.32 -7.10 5.79
N PRO A 55 -10.98 -6.13 6.41
CA PRO A 55 -11.82 -5.17 5.70
C PRO A 55 -11.06 -4.52 4.54
N GLN A 56 -11.69 -4.36 3.38
CA GLN A 56 -11.02 -3.85 2.19
C GLN A 56 -11.19 -2.35 2.02
N HIS A 57 -12.19 -1.76 2.65
CA HIS A 57 -12.50 -0.33 2.56
C HIS A 57 -12.56 0.30 3.94
N LEU A 58 -12.14 1.55 4.03
CA LEU A 58 -12.25 2.34 5.26
C LEU A 58 -13.72 2.57 5.66
N SER A 59 -14.61 2.65 4.68
CA SER A 59 -16.06 2.73 4.91
C SER A 59 -16.62 1.52 5.66
N ASP A 60 -16.02 0.34 5.50
CA ASP A 60 -16.38 -0.87 6.26
C ASP A 60 -16.12 -0.70 7.77
N LEU A 61 -15.23 0.22 8.12
CA LEU A 61 -14.87 0.57 9.51
C LEU A 61 -15.61 1.82 10.01
N GLY A 62 -16.55 2.35 9.22
CA GLY A 62 -17.31 3.54 9.56
C GLY A 62 -16.60 4.88 9.30
N ILE A 63 -15.45 4.85 8.63
CA ILE A 63 -14.73 6.06 8.22
C ILE A 63 -15.49 6.71 7.05
N GLN A 64 -15.63 8.04 7.13
CA GLN A 64 -16.29 8.85 6.10
C GLN A 64 -15.30 9.78 5.41
N GLU A 65 -15.67 10.28 4.24
CA GLU A 65 -14.83 11.22 3.50
C GLU A 65 -14.44 12.46 4.32
N SER A 66 -15.35 12.94 5.19
CA SER A 66 -15.10 14.05 6.10
C SER A 66 -13.98 13.81 7.13
N ASP A 67 -13.63 12.54 7.39
CA ASP A 67 -12.56 12.18 8.33
C ASP A 67 -11.17 12.20 7.68
N LEU A 68 -11.09 12.10 6.36
CA LEU A 68 -9.84 11.83 5.64
C LEU A 68 -8.81 12.94 5.81
N ASP A 69 -9.20 14.21 5.84
CA ASP A 69 -8.26 15.32 6.03
C ASP A 69 -7.57 15.25 7.40
N ARG A 70 -8.33 14.94 8.44
CA ARG A 70 -7.79 14.74 9.79
C ARG A 70 -6.85 13.55 9.86
N LEU A 71 -7.21 12.44 9.23
CA LEU A 71 -6.37 11.23 9.15
C LEU A 71 -5.08 11.51 8.38
N ALA A 72 -5.16 12.21 7.24
CA ALA A 72 -3.99 12.57 6.45
C ALA A 72 -3.06 13.52 7.20
N THR A 73 -3.60 14.47 7.96
CA THR A 73 -2.81 15.38 8.80
C THR A 73 -2.04 14.59 9.88
N ALA A 74 -2.71 13.68 10.57
CA ALA A 74 -2.10 12.86 11.60
C ALA A 74 -1.02 11.93 11.02
N ALA A 75 -1.30 11.28 9.89
CA ALA A 75 -0.35 10.39 9.22
C ALA A 75 0.89 11.15 8.70
N PHE A 76 0.71 12.36 8.17
CA PHE A 76 1.85 13.18 7.72
C PHE A 76 2.75 13.62 8.90
N ALA A 77 2.16 13.87 10.07
CA ALA A 77 2.88 14.27 11.28
C ALA A 77 3.52 13.07 12.03
N ASP A 78 3.23 11.84 11.64
CA ASP A 78 3.77 10.65 12.28
C ASP A 78 5.29 10.56 12.06
N VAL A 79 6.01 10.23 13.12
CA VAL A 79 7.49 10.16 13.11
C VAL A 79 8.03 9.08 12.17
N CYS A 80 7.24 8.08 11.82
CA CYS A 80 7.63 7.01 10.91
C CYS A 80 7.45 7.40 9.43
N THR A 81 6.66 8.42 9.13
CA THR A 81 6.35 8.83 7.74
C THR A 81 7.58 9.23 6.93
N PRO A 82 8.59 9.95 7.47
CA PRO A 82 9.82 10.24 6.73
C PRO A 82 10.63 9.01 6.32
N GLY A 83 10.40 7.86 6.97
CA GLY A 83 11.04 6.58 6.62
C GLY A 83 10.42 5.87 5.42
N ASN A 84 9.34 6.40 4.85
CA ASN A 84 8.72 5.81 3.65
C ASN A 84 9.70 5.83 2.48
N PRO A 85 9.81 4.75 1.66
CA PRO A 85 10.77 4.68 0.55
C PRO A 85 10.51 5.71 -0.56
N ARG A 86 9.27 6.19 -0.68
CA ARG A 86 8.87 7.23 -1.62
C ARG A 86 8.43 8.47 -0.84
N GLU A 87 8.87 9.65 -1.29
CA GLU A 87 8.46 10.91 -0.68
C GLU A 87 6.93 11.08 -0.72
N VAL A 88 6.38 11.56 0.39
CA VAL A 88 4.95 11.82 0.54
C VAL A 88 4.70 13.23 1.01
N THR A 89 3.59 13.81 0.55
CA THR A 89 3.00 15.05 1.06
C THR A 89 1.66 14.74 1.72
N LYS A 90 1.11 15.68 2.48
CA LYS A 90 -0.23 15.52 3.05
C LYS A 90 -1.27 15.23 1.95
N GLU A 91 -1.17 15.89 0.81
CA GLU A 91 -2.06 15.72 -0.34
C GLU A 91 -1.99 14.30 -0.91
N ILE A 92 -0.77 13.77 -1.07
CA ILE A 92 -0.58 12.38 -1.51
C ILE A 92 -1.19 11.40 -0.51
N ILE A 93 -0.98 11.61 0.78
CA ILE A 93 -1.56 10.76 1.83
C ILE A 93 -3.09 10.83 1.78
N LEU A 94 -3.66 12.02 1.60
CA LEU A 94 -5.10 12.20 1.45
C LEU A 94 -5.65 11.41 0.25
N ASP A 95 -4.96 11.45 -0.89
CA ASP A 95 -5.36 10.70 -2.08
C ASP A 95 -5.26 9.18 -1.88
N LEU A 96 -4.26 8.71 -1.13
CA LEU A 96 -4.17 7.29 -0.76
C LEU A 96 -5.32 6.87 0.15
N TYR A 97 -5.73 7.70 1.10
CA TYR A 97 -6.92 7.46 1.92
C TYR A 97 -8.21 7.43 1.09
N LYS A 98 -8.36 8.34 0.11
CA LYS A 98 -9.51 8.33 -0.81
C LYS A 98 -9.59 7.02 -1.60
N LYS A 99 -8.47 6.48 -2.06
CA LYS A 99 -8.43 5.17 -2.73
C LYS A 99 -8.85 4.02 -1.81
N ALA A 100 -8.66 4.19 -0.51
CA ALA A 100 -9.00 3.18 0.50
C ALA A 100 -10.44 3.30 1.01
N LEU A 101 -11.15 4.38 0.68
CA LEU A 101 -12.50 4.64 1.17
C LEU A 101 -13.52 3.71 0.52
#